data_97e380fb32a8afe869a6cf26a290aa81
#
_entry.id   97e380fb32a8afe869a6cf26a290aa81
#
_cell.length_a   1.000
_cell.length_b   1.000
_cell.length_c   1.000
_cell.angle_alpha   90.00
_cell.angle_beta   90.00
_cell.angle_gamma   90.00
#
_symmetry.space_group_name_H-M   'P 1'
#
loop_
_entity.id
_entity.type
_entity.pdbx_description
1 polymer ?
#
loop_
_entity_poly.entity_id
_entity_poly.type
_entity_poly.pdbx_seq_one_letter_code
_entity_poly.pdbx_strand_id
1 'polypeptide(L)'
;MTKKEILSKMLIQPKKIALGEGTMQLDASATVKTNCTKDISYLLQLASLKNAQVVDADTKIFFLTAGEATFTEQAEFDNDEAFYLNIEEKGFAIVAKTEDGLLLGLKAIIRMTEELSDCLPVMDIYDYPNIPFRAVHTCIFRPDDGSDKEESHPDYIKKMIKTAALAGYNHIFIEFWGMFPYSLDYAHWPNAYTKEEIADLIAFAMDKMHIRPLPAQNLTTHAGWSRIVTRQHTVLDQRPDMADMYIPGGWCFATENPKTKEFIKLLIDELVEMFRNPPYLHCCCDKAFGFGSTEEDRTMSADILFAKHISFLNTYLREKDVRMVMWGDMLYSSMDALYWKCDEKTSDFIPKNVLINIWTHNDPGRKWQDAAFFENKGFETVYSPFMGEKSIESMVALCHERGSHGIVQTTWHRPQSATPFVILSGALQWCGEKPSKELIETHKEKWYR
;
A
#
# COMPACT_ATOMS: atom_id res chain seq x y z
N MET A 1 34.90 -7.54 -4.77
CA MET A 1 34.20 -7.34 -3.47
C MET A 1 33.89 -8.70 -2.86
N THR A 2 33.95 -8.83 -1.54
CA THR A 2 33.50 -10.03 -0.83
C THR A 2 31.97 -10.07 -0.75
N LYS A 3 31.40 -11.26 -0.52
CA LYS A 3 29.95 -11.41 -0.32
C LYS A 3 29.42 -10.48 0.79
N LYS A 4 30.16 -10.33 1.89
CA LYS A 4 29.79 -9.45 3.01
C LYS A 4 29.76 -7.96 2.60
N GLU A 5 30.73 -7.53 1.80
CA GLU A 5 30.77 -6.16 1.29
C GLU A 5 29.62 -5.85 0.35
N ILE A 6 29.24 -6.80 -0.52
CA ILE A 6 28.12 -6.65 -1.43
C ILE A 6 26.82 -6.55 -0.61
N LEU A 7 26.54 -7.51 0.26
CA LEU A 7 25.33 -7.53 1.09
C LEU A 7 25.19 -6.28 1.97
N SER A 8 26.31 -5.72 2.46
CA SER A 8 26.27 -4.49 3.26
C SER A 8 25.88 -3.23 2.48
N LYS A 9 25.91 -3.28 1.14
CA LYS A 9 25.52 -2.20 0.24
C LYS A 9 24.11 -2.38 -0.33
N MET A 10 23.48 -3.55 -0.14
CA MET A 10 22.15 -3.84 -0.66
C MET A 10 21.09 -3.46 0.37
N LEU A 11 20.10 -2.68 -0.05
CA LEU A 11 18.94 -2.33 0.77
C LEU A 11 18.11 -3.58 1.10
N ILE A 12 17.92 -4.44 0.13
CA ILE A 12 17.22 -5.72 0.25
C ILE A 12 18.22 -6.84 0.02
N GLN A 13 18.47 -7.64 1.05
CA GLN A 13 19.36 -8.79 0.98
C GLN A 13 18.60 -10.00 0.40
N PRO A 14 19.13 -10.65 -0.66
CA PRO A 14 18.45 -11.78 -1.28
C PRO A 14 18.51 -13.04 -0.41
N LYS A 15 17.56 -13.97 -0.61
CA LYS A 15 17.49 -15.26 0.10
C LYS A 15 18.73 -16.12 -0.19
N LYS A 16 19.17 -16.16 -1.43
CA LYS A 16 20.38 -16.87 -1.82
C LYS A 16 21.21 -15.99 -2.76
N ILE A 17 22.51 -16.01 -2.56
CA ILE A 17 23.49 -15.35 -3.43
C ILE A 17 24.75 -16.20 -3.52
N ALA A 18 25.19 -16.48 -4.76
CA ALA A 18 26.48 -17.05 -5.08
C ALA A 18 27.27 -16.05 -5.92
N LEU A 19 28.56 -15.83 -5.61
CA LEU A 19 29.43 -14.92 -6.36
C LEU A 19 30.28 -15.72 -7.34
N GLY A 20 30.36 -15.23 -8.57
CA GLY A 20 31.32 -15.65 -9.58
C GLY A 20 32.56 -14.73 -9.61
N GLU A 21 33.45 -15.02 -10.56
CA GLU A 21 34.60 -14.17 -10.87
C GLU A 21 34.21 -13.17 -11.98
N GLY A 22 34.73 -11.96 -11.92
CA GLY A 22 34.51 -10.93 -12.93
C GLY A 22 33.39 -9.94 -12.56
N THR A 23 33.09 -9.08 -13.51
CA THR A 23 32.06 -8.05 -13.42
C THR A 23 31.37 -7.87 -14.77
N MET A 24 30.11 -7.47 -14.74
CA MET A 24 29.32 -7.11 -15.91
C MET A 24 29.19 -5.57 -15.95
N GLN A 25 29.60 -4.97 -17.06
CA GLN A 25 29.25 -3.58 -17.34
C GLN A 25 27.88 -3.53 -17.99
N LEU A 26 26.93 -2.81 -17.38
CA LEU A 26 25.61 -2.64 -17.95
C LEU A 26 25.70 -1.83 -19.26
N ASP A 27 25.31 -2.42 -20.37
CA ASP A 27 25.30 -1.76 -21.69
C ASP A 27 23.90 -1.18 -21.96
N ALA A 28 23.80 0.15 -21.86
CA ALA A 28 22.56 0.88 -22.13
C ALA A 28 22.04 0.73 -23.57
N SER A 29 22.86 0.26 -24.51
CA SER A 29 22.47 0.00 -25.91
C SER A 29 21.99 -1.43 -26.14
N ALA A 30 22.15 -2.33 -25.17
CA ALA A 30 21.78 -3.73 -25.31
C ALA A 30 20.27 -3.90 -25.51
N THR A 31 19.90 -4.79 -26.42
CA THR A 31 18.50 -5.20 -26.62
C THR A 31 18.16 -6.31 -25.64
N VAL A 32 17.08 -6.12 -24.95
CA VAL A 32 16.53 -7.10 -24.01
C VAL A 32 15.53 -8.00 -24.73
N LYS A 33 15.58 -9.29 -24.50
CA LYS A 33 14.57 -10.24 -24.98
C LYS A 33 13.68 -10.64 -23.83
N THR A 34 12.36 -10.61 -24.02
CA THR A 34 11.39 -10.99 -22.98
C THR A 34 10.13 -11.56 -23.59
N ASN A 35 9.44 -12.44 -22.86
CA ASN A 35 8.07 -12.87 -23.14
C ASN A 35 7.05 -12.22 -22.18
N CYS A 36 7.46 -11.21 -21.40
CA CYS A 36 6.55 -10.42 -20.59
C CYS A 36 5.57 -9.65 -21.48
N THR A 37 4.28 -9.71 -21.16
CA THR A 37 3.21 -9.02 -21.90
C THR A 37 2.91 -7.63 -21.34
N LYS A 38 3.36 -7.32 -20.12
CA LYS A 38 3.20 -6.01 -19.48
C LYS A 38 4.15 -4.98 -20.09
N ASP A 39 3.74 -3.70 -20.09
CA ASP A 39 4.62 -2.59 -20.49
C ASP A 39 5.73 -2.37 -19.47
N ILE A 40 6.94 -2.80 -19.78
CA ILE A 40 8.13 -2.64 -18.94
C ILE A 40 9.00 -1.45 -19.33
N SER A 41 8.59 -0.63 -20.29
CA SER A 41 9.41 0.45 -20.87
C SER A 41 9.94 1.44 -19.82
N TYR A 42 9.11 1.79 -18.83
CA TYR A 42 9.52 2.70 -17.77
C TYR A 42 10.54 2.07 -16.81
N LEU A 43 10.37 0.80 -16.45
CA LEU A 43 11.35 0.08 -15.63
C LEU A 43 12.68 -0.09 -16.36
N LEU A 44 12.65 -0.36 -17.67
CA LEU A 44 13.87 -0.38 -18.49
C LEU A 44 14.59 0.96 -18.47
N GLN A 45 13.88 2.06 -18.61
CA GLN A 45 14.45 3.40 -18.51
C GLN A 45 15.11 3.63 -17.13
N LEU A 46 14.47 3.20 -16.04
CA LEU A 46 15.05 3.29 -14.69
C LEU A 46 16.31 2.43 -14.55
N ALA A 47 16.36 1.27 -15.22
CA ALA A 47 17.54 0.41 -15.28
C ALA A 47 18.61 0.90 -16.28
N SER A 48 18.46 2.08 -16.89
CA SER A 48 19.32 2.59 -17.97
C SER A 48 19.37 1.72 -19.22
N LEU A 49 18.32 0.92 -19.47
CA LEU A 49 18.15 0.09 -20.66
C LEU A 49 17.17 0.73 -21.63
N LYS A 50 17.37 0.57 -22.95
CA LYS A 50 16.59 1.31 -23.95
C LYS A 50 15.53 0.50 -24.69
N ASN A 51 15.81 -0.76 -24.99
CA ASN A 51 14.99 -1.53 -25.93
C ASN A 51 14.64 -2.91 -25.40
N ALA A 52 13.37 -3.32 -25.57
CA ALA A 52 12.94 -4.69 -25.37
C ALA A 52 12.42 -5.27 -26.69
N GLN A 53 12.75 -6.52 -26.98
CA GLN A 53 12.18 -7.34 -28.03
C GLN A 53 11.33 -8.42 -27.40
N VAL A 54 10.02 -8.39 -27.66
CA VAL A 54 9.12 -9.47 -27.23
C VAL A 54 9.38 -10.69 -28.10
N VAL A 55 9.59 -11.84 -27.46
CA VAL A 55 9.81 -13.13 -28.13
C VAL A 55 8.79 -14.15 -27.64
N ASP A 56 8.39 -15.07 -28.51
CA ASP A 56 7.52 -16.17 -28.16
C ASP A 56 8.32 -17.28 -27.43
N ALA A 57 7.83 -17.71 -26.25
CA ALA A 57 8.48 -18.78 -25.49
C ALA A 57 7.46 -19.51 -24.62
N ASP A 58 7.49 -20.83 -24.68
CA ASP A 58 6.39 -21.71 -24.28
C ASP A 58 6.15 -21.88 -22.77
N THR A 59 7.03 -21.52 -21.83
CA THR A 59 6.82 -22.00 -20.47
C THR A 59 7.30 -21.14 -19.30
N LYS A 60 8.22 -20.21 -19.46
CA LYS A 60 8.73 -19.39 -18.34
C LYS A 60 8.86 -17.94 -18.76
N ILE A 61 8.54 -17.06 -17.82
CA ILE A 61 8.73 -15.63 -18.04
C ILE A 61 10.19 -15.30 -17.86
N PHE A 62 10.81 -14.76 -18.88
CA PHE A 62 12.23 -14.45 -18.86
C PHE A 62 12.52 -13.04 -19.36
N PHE A 63 13.69 -12.56 -18.97
CA PHE A 63 14.26 -11.31 -19.39
C PHE A 63 15.76 -11.55 -19.60
N LEU A 64 16.23 -11.38 -20.81
CA LEU A 64 17.61 -11.63 -21.19
C LEU A 64 18.20 -10.37 -21.82
N THR A 65 19.38 -9.96 -21.38
CA THR A 65 20.18 -9.01 -22.16
C THR A 65 20.85 -9.69 -23.36
N ALA A 66 21.33 -8.92 -24.33
CA ALA A 66 21.94 -9.41 -25.55
C ALA A 66 23.24 -10.23 -25.37
N GLY A 67 23.74 -10.37 -24.15
CA GLY A 67 24.77 -11.34 -23.80
C GLY A 67 24.15 -12.73 -23.68
N GLU A 68 24.92 -13.77 -23.99
CA GLU A 68 24.52 -15.17 -23.91
C GLU A 68 24.45 -15.64 -22.44
N ALA A 69 23.56 -15.06 -21.63
CA ALA A 69 23.31 -15.62 -20.32
C ALA A 69 22.59 -16.96 -20.47
N THR A 70 23.19 -18.03 -19.96
CA THR A 70 22.59 -19.36 -20.00
C THR A 70 21.76 -19.61 -18.79
N PHE A 71 20.48 -19.90 -18.98
CA PHE A 71 19.57 -20.27 -17.91
C PHE A 71 19.25 -21.76 -17.95
N THR A 72 19.34 -22.46 -16.82
CA THR A 72 18.96 -23.89 -16.71
C THR A 72 17.47 -24.02 -16.41
N GLU A 73 16.74 -24.83 -17.18
CA GLU A 73 15.29 -24.97 -17.18
C GLU A 73 14.62 -25.54 -15.90
N GLN A 74 15.35 -25.86 -14.85
CA GLN A 74 14.85 -26.60 -13.66
C GLN A 74 14.66 -25.76 -12.40
N ALA A 75 14.32 -24.49 -12.53
CA ALA A 75 14.09 -23.66 -11.35
C ALA A 75 12.73 -23.99 -10.69
N GLU A 76 12.76 -24.39 -9.43
CA GLU A 76 11.60 -24.42 -8.55
C GLU A 76 11.44 -23.04 -7.89
N PHE A 77 10.19 -22.56 -7.79
CA PHE A 77 9.86 -21.26 -7.20
C PHE A 77 9.01 -21.45 -5.95
N ASP A 78 9.42 -20.85 -4.84
CA ASP A 78 8.70 -20.94 -3.56
C ASP A 78 7.32 -20.26 -3.61
N ASN A 79 7.17 -19.21 -4.42
CA ASN A 79 5.90 -18.50 -4.61
C ASN A 79 5.85 -17.80 -5.98
N ASP A 80 4.73 -17.14 -6.27
CA ASP A 80 4.50 -16.46 -7.55
C ASP A 80 5.30 -15.16 -7.72
N GLU A 81 5.83 -14.58 -6.64
CA GLU A 81 6.70 -13.40 -6.67
C GLU A 81 8.20 -13.76 -6.71
N ALA A 82 8.57 -15.04 -6.67
CA ALA A 82 9.95 -15.47 -6.68
C ALA A 82 10.60 -15.33 -8.07
N PHE A 83 11.89 -15.00 -8.05
CA PHE A 83 12.71 -14.88 -9.25
C PHE A 83 14.13 -15.40 -9.04
N TYR A 84 14.73 -15.86 -10.13
CA TYR A 84 16.16 -16.05 -10.28
C TYR A 84 16.75 -14.92 -11.09
N LEU A 85 17.89 -14.41 -10.67
CA LEU A 85 18.69 -13.43 -11.40
C LEU A 85 20.11 -13.98 -11.52
N ASN A 86 20.53 -14.25 -12.76
CA ASN A 86 21.89 -14.63 -13.11
C ASN A 86 22.58 -13.43 -13.76
N ILE A 87 23.75 -13.04 -13.27
CA ILE A 87 24.61 -11.99 -13.83
C ILE A 87 25.91 -12.61 -14.25
N GLU A 88 26.21 -12.53 -15.55
CA GLU A 88 27.46 -12.97 -16.19
C GLU A 88 28.22 -11.77 -16.78
N GLU A 89 29.48 -11.91 -17.16
CA GLU A 89 30.27 -10.82 -17.72
C GLU A 89 29.66 -10.15 -18.96
N LYS A 90 28.85 -10.89 -19.73
CA LYS A 90 28.27 -10.43 -21.00
C LYS A 90 26.81 -9.97 -20.88
N GLY A 91 26.17 -10.10 -19.70
CA GLY A 91 24.78 -9.71 -19.52
C GLY A 91 24.13 -10.35 -18.31
N PHE A 92 22.82 -10.21 -18.19
CA PHE A 92 22.05 -10.85 -17.12
C PHE A 92 20.77 -11.49 -17.63
N ALA A 93 20.27 -12.46 -16.87
CA ALA A 93 18.99 -13.11 -17.10
C ALA A 93 18.14 -13.07 -15.84
N ILE A 94 16.84 -12.78 -15.99
CA ILE A 94 15.85 -12.93 -14.93
C ILE A 94 14.87 -13.99 -15.38
N VAL A 95 14.56 -14.94 -14.49
CA VAL A 95 13.54 -15.96 -14.73
C VAL A 95 12.61 -16.03 -13.53
N ALA A 96 11.32 -16.09 -13.81
CA ALA A 96 10.28 -16.16 -12.79
C ALA A 96 9.14 -17.08 -13.24
N LYS A 97 8.32 -17.50 -12.28
CA LYS A 97 7.11 -18.29 -12.56
C LYS A 97 6.00 -17.41 -13.17
N THR A 98 5.97 -16.12 -12.78
CA THR A 98 4.95 -15.16 -13.18
C THR A 98 5.57 -13.86 -13.67
N GLU A 99 4.76 -13.01 -14.32
CA GLU A 99 5.19 -11.66 -14.69
C GLU A 99 5.51 -10.80 -13.46
N ASP A 100 4.82 -11.00 -12.33
CA ASP A 100 5.09 -10.24 -11.11
C ASP A 100 6.48 -10.58 -10.55
N GLY A 101 6.87 -11.85 -10.52
CA GLY A 101 8.23 -12.25 -10.16
C GLY A 101 9.29 -11.66 -11.10
N LEU A 102 9.02 -11.65 -12.42
CA LEU A 102 9.91 -11.04 -13.41
C LEU A 102 10.10 -9.52 -13.14
N LEU A 103 9.01 -8.81 -12.88
CA LEU A 103 9.04 -7.37 -12.59
C LEU A 103 9.79 -7.06 -11.29
N LEU A 104 9.68 -7.93 -10.30
CA LEU A 104 10.44 -7.82 -9.05
C LEU A 104 11.94 -8.04 -9.28
N GLY A 105 12.32 -8.99 -10.12
CA GLY A 105 13.69 -9.18 -10.56
C GLY A 105 14.25 -7.96 -11.31
N LEU A 106 13.46 -7.35 -12.18
CA LEU A 106 13.85 -6.11 -12.86
C LEU A 106 14.00 -4.93 -11.89
N LYS A 107 13.11 -4.80 -10.90
CA LYS A 107 13.28 -3.81 -9.82
C LYS A 107 14.53 -4.09 -8.97
N ALA A 108 14.92 -5.36 -8.80
CA ALA A 108 16.19 -5.71 -8.13
C ALA A 108 17.40 -5.22 -8.92
N ILE A 109 17.43 -5.38 -10.25
CA ILE A 109 18.49 -4.80 -11.10
C ILE A 109 18.55 -3.27 -10.94
N ILE A 110 17.41 -2.57 -10.96
CA ILE A 110 17.37 -1.12 -10.77
C ILE A 110 18.03 -0.74 -9.43
N ARG A 111 17.68 -1.42 -8.34
CA ARG A 111 18.31 -1.18 -7.02
C ARG A 111 19.82 -1.44 -7.06
N MET A 112 20.21 -2.59 -7.60
CA MET A 112 21.63 -3.01 -7.64
C MET A 112 22.52 -2.06 -8.44
N THR A 113 22.05 -1.49 -9.55
CA THR A 113 22.79 -0.46 -10.30
C THR A 113 22.97 0.81 -9.49
N GLU A 114 21.98 1.16 -8.67
CA GLU A 114 22.09 2.33 -7.77
C GLU A 114 23.00 2.08 -6.55
N GLU A 115 23.08 0.84 -6.06
CA GLU A 115 23.80 0.41 -4.86
C GLU A 115 25.27 0.02 -5.13
N LEU A 116 25.49 -0.66 -6.24
CA LEU A 116 26.78 -1.28 -6.59
C LEU A 116 27.47 -0.61 -7.78
N SER A 117 26.85 0.36 -8.44
CA SER A 117 27.23 0.99 -9.70
C SER A 117 26.80 0.19 -10.95
N ASP A 118 27.00 0.79 -12.14
CA ASP A 118 26.70 0.14 -13.43
C ASP A 118 27.64 -1.05 -13.75
N CYS A 119 28.67 -1.27 -12.92
CA CYS A 119 29.57 -2.42 -13.00
C CYS A 119 29.20 -3.43 -11.91
N LEU A 120 28.29 -4.35 -12.25
CA LEU A 120 27.77 -5.35 -11.32
C LEU A 120 28.72 -6.55 -11.20
N PRO A 121 28.95 -7.11 -10.01
CA PRO A 121 29.66 -8.38 -9.85
C PRO A 121 28.92 -9.52 -10.54
N VAL A 122 29.68 -10.48 -11.09
CA VAL A 122 29.10 -11.75 -11.57
C VAL A 122 28.51 -12.49 -10.37
N MET A 123 27.23 -12.85 -10.44
CA MET A 123 26.52 -13.50 -9.33
C MET A 123 25.23 -14.19 -9.76
N ASP A 124 24.83 -15.16 -8.96
CA ASP A 124 23.50 -15.79 -9.00
C ASP A 124 22.71 -15.39 -7.77
N ILE A 125 21.49 -14.95 -7.96
CA ILE A 125 20.54 -14.57 -6.92
C ILE A 125 19.27 -15.38 -7.07
N TYR A 126 18.74 -15.88 -5.95
CA TYR A 126 17.36 -16.33 -5.82
C TYR A 126 16.69 -15.55 -4.72
N ASP A 127 15.55 -14.93 -5.02
CA ASP A 127 14.88 -14.02 -4.07
C ASP A 127 13.36 -14.03 -4.21
N TYR A 128 12.70 -13.69 -3.08
CA TYR A 128 11.26 -13.49 -2.95
C TYR A 128 10.93 -12.80 -1.62
N PRO A 129 9.77 -12.14 -1.48
CA PRO A 129 9.40 -11.46 -0.23
C PRO A 129 8.95 -12.43 0.86
N ASN A 130 9.24 -12.11 2.14
CA ASN A 130 8.77 -12.87 3.29
C ASN A 130 7.27 -12.69 3.56
N ILE A 131 6.77 -11.47 3.35
CA ILE A 131 5.38 -11.09 3.62
C ILE A 131 4.65 -10.90 2.29
N PRO A 132 3.51 -11.61 2.05
CA PRO A 132 2.84 -11.57 0.76
C PRO A 132 2.10 -10.25 0.49
N PHE A 133 1.38 -9.69 1.46
CA PHE A 133 0.68 -8.42 1.31
C PHE A 133 1.49 -7.27 1.93
N ARG A 134 2.05 -6.44 1.09
CA ARG A 134 2.95 -5.34 1.44
C ARG A 134 2.42 -4.04 0.87
N ALA A 135 1.79 -3.23 1.71
CA ALA A 135 1.15 -2.00 1.30
C ALA A 135 1.76 -0.76 1.96
N VAL A 136 1.75 0.36 1.24
CA VAL A 136 1.90 1.70 1.81
C VAL A 136 0.52 2.34 1.87
N HIS A 137 0.21 3.10 2.92
CA HIS A 137 -0.95 3.99 2.97
C HIS A 137 -0.47 5.44 2.93
N THR A 138 -1.03 6.23 2.04
CA THR A 138 -0.74 7.65 1.90
C THR A 138 -2.01 8.45 1.65
N CYS A 139 -2.01 9.74 2.02
CA CYS A 139 -3.13 10.64 1.79
C CYS A 139 -2.84 11.58 0.63
N ILE A 140 -3.82 11.78 -0.24
CA ILE A 140 -3.86 12.94 -1.14
C ILE A 140 -4.49 14.09 -0.38
N PHE A 141 -3.76 15.16 -0.25
CA PHE A 141 -4.15 16.30 0.57
C PHE A 141 -3.54 17.60 0.05
N ARG A 142 -4.31 18.68 0.12
CA ARG A 142 -3.83 20.02 -0.20
C ARG A 142 -4.14 20.94 1.00
N PRO A 143 -3.15 21.32 1.81
CA PRO A 143 -3.41 22.21 2.92
C PRO A 143 -3.66 23.65 2.41
N ASP A 144 -4.84 24.18 2.69
CA ASP A 144 -5.21 25.57 2.35
C ASP A 144 -5.02 26.52 3.54
N ASP A 145 -4.69 26.00 4.73
CA ASP A 145 -4.81 26.71 6.01
C ASP A 145 -3.45 27.13 6.61
N GLY A 146 -2.36 27.03 5.85
CA GLY A 146 -1.03 27.34 6.37
C GLY A 146 -0.55 26.36 7.45
N SER A 147 -1.16 25.18 7.55
CA SER A 147 -0.70 24.14 8.48
C SER A 147 0.71 23.66 8.11
N ASP A 148 1.41 23.08 9.08
CA ASP A 148 2.74 22.48 8.91
C ASP A 148 2.69 21.07 8.23
N LYS A 149 1.54 20.72 7.63
CA LYS A 149 1.37 19.46 6.92
C LYS A 149 2.07 19.51 5.57
N GLU A 150 2.71 18.41 5.24
CA GLU A 150 3.35 18.25 3.94
C GLU A 150 2.30 18.19 2.83
N GLU A 151 2.59 18.84 1.71
CA GLU A 151 1.74 18.73 0.51
C GLU A 151 1.79 17.32 -0.06
N SER A 152 0.61 16.77 -0.37
CA SER A 152 0.45 15.46 -0.99
C SER A 152 -0.20 15.59 -2.38
N HIS A 153 0.37 16.43 -3.24
CA HIS A 153 -0.02 16.57 -4.64
C HIS A 153 0.19 15.23 -5.39
N PRO A 154 -0.59 14.89 -6.43
CA PRO A 154 -0.39 13.67 -7.24
C PRO A 154 1.07 13.41 -7.65
N ASP A 155 1.86 14.44 -7.96
CA ASP A 155 3.27 14.28 -8.31
C ASP A 155 4.12 13.78 -7.12
N TYR A 156 3.83 14.22 -5.89
CA TYR A 156 4.48 13.68 -4.69
C TYR A 156 4.03 12.24 -4.42
N ILE A 157 2.77 11.92 -4.71
CA ILE A 157 2.28 10.55 -4.60
C ILE A 157 2.91 9.64 -5.66
N LYS A 158 3.17 10.12 -6.88
CA LYS A 158 3.98 9.37 -7.87
C LYS A 158 5.38 9.06 -7.36
N LYS A 159 6.04 10.02 -6.68
CA LYS A 159 7.34 9.76 -6.02
C LYS A 159 7.21 8.69 -4.93
N MET A 160 6.14 8.73 -4.13
CA MET A 160 5.86 7.70 -3.12
C MET A 160 5.60 6.34 -3.77
N ILE A 161 4.82 6.27 -4.86
CA ILE A 161 4.57 5.04 -5.63
C ILE A 161 5.89 4.45 -6.16
N LYS A 162 6.75 5.27 -6.75
CA LYS A 162 8.08 4.86 -7.21
C LYS A 162 8.91 4.30 -6.05
N THR A 163 8.97 5.03 -4.94
CA THR A 163 9.69 4.60 -3.74
C THR A 163 9.15 3.28 -3.20
N ALA A 164 7.84 3.15 -3.05
CA ALA A 164 7.21 1.92 -2.59
C ALA A 164 7.51 0.74 -3.51
N ALA A 165 7.35 0.91 -4.82
CA ALA A 165 7.61 -0.15 -5.79
C ALA A 165 9.07 -0.64 -5.77
N LEU A 166 10.04 0.29 -5.62
CA LEU A 166 11.46 -0.04 -5.53
C LEU A 166 11.84 -0.59 -4.14
N ALA A 167 11.14 -0.21 -3.07
CA ALA A 167 11.31 -0.78 -1.73
C ALA A 167 10.60 -2.14 -1.55
N GLY A 168 9.99 -2.70 -2.60
CA GLY A 168 9.44 -4.06 -2.60
C GLY A 168 7.96 -4.17 -2.22
N TYR A 169 7.21 -3.08 -2.14
CA TYR A 169 5.76 -3.13 -1.94
C TYR A 169 5.03 -3.58 -3.21
N ASN A 170 3.87 -4.24 -3.02
CA ASN A 170 3.00 -4.65 -4.12
C ASN A 170 1.66 -3.90 -4.13
N HIS A 171 1.33 -3.16 -3.07
CA HIS A 171 0.10 -2.37 -2.96
C HIS A 171 0.36 -0.97 -2.41
N ILE A 172 -0.53 -0.02 -2.75
CA ILE A 172 -0.56 1.31 -2.14
C ILE A 172 -2.00 1.76 -1.92
N PHE A 173 -2.39 1.99 -0.66
CA PHE A 173 -3.65 2.66 -0.33
C PHE A 173 -3.51 4.17 -0.50
N ILE A 174 -4.45 4.77 -1.22
CA ILE A 174 -4.52 6.21 -1.44
C ILE A 174 -5.82 6.72 -0.82
N GLU A 175 -5.70 7.52 0.22
CA GLU A 175 -6.82 8.14 0.94
C GLU A 175 -7.04 9.57 0.45
N PHE A 176 -8.30 9.89 0.10
CA PHE A 176 -8.67 11.18 -0.48
C PHE A 176 -9.42 12.06 0.52
N TRP A 177 -8.77 12.99 1.11
CA TRP A 177 -9.36 13.95 2.06
C TRP A 177 -10.15 15.06 1.36
N GLY A 178 -11.24 14.68 0.68
CA GLY A 178 -12.05 15.58 -0.12
C GLY A 178 -11.44 15.99 -1.46
N MET A 179 -10.34 15.34 -1.87
CA MET A 179 -9.63 15.64 -3.11
C MET A 179 -10.01 14.73 -4.28
N PHE A 180 -10.81 13.67 -4.04
CA PHE A 180 -11.30 12.83 -5.13
C PHE A 180 -12.42 13.54 -5.89
N PRO A 181 -12.36 13.58 -7.23
CA PRO A 181 -13.30 14.30 -8.07
C PRO A 181 -14.60 13.52 -8.30
N TYR A 182 -15.40 13.35 -7.25
CA TYR A 182 -16.72 12.73 -7.37
C TYR A 182 -17.62 13.48 -8.37
N SER A 183 -18.58 12.78 -8.94
CA SER A 183 -19.53 13.36 -9.89
C SER A 183 -20.49 14.38 -9.26
N LEU A 184 -20.69 14.31 -7.94
CA LEU A 184 -21.45 15.29 -7.18
C LEU A 184 -20.51 16.42 -6.72
N ASP A 185 -20.71 17.63 -7.23
CA ASP A 185 -19.86 18.81 -6.98
C ASP A 185 -19.63 19.10 -5.50
N TYR A 186 -20.59 18.77 -4.64
CA TYR A 186 -20.50 18.96 -3.19
C TYR A 186 -19.83 17.79 -2.44
N ALA A 187 -19.55 16.69 -3.11
CA ALA A 187 -18.89 15.52 -2.50
C ALA A 187 -17.35 15.64 -2.49
N HIS A 188 -16.82 16.72 -3.00
CA HIS A 188 -15.39 17.05 -2.97
C HIS A 188 -15.19 18.55 -2.73
N TRP A 189 -13.98 18.95 -2.41
CA TRP A 189 -13.66 20.36 -2.28
C TRP A 189 -13.61 21.04 -3.66
N PRO A 190 -13.89 22.36 -3.74
CA PRO A 190 -13.85 23.10 -5.01
C PRO A 190 -12.49 23.07 -5.71
N ASN A 191 -11.41 22.86 -4.95
CA ASN A 191 -10.04 22.73 -5.44
C ASN A 191 -9.56 21.27 -5.49
N ALA A 192 -10.46 20.28 -5.52
CA ALA A 192 -10.12 18.87 -5.73
C ALA A 192 -9.34 18.65 -7.02
N TYR A 193 -8.64 17.55 -7.09
CA TYR A 193 -7.94 17.14 -8.32
C TYR A 193 -8.94 16.73 -9.39
N THR A 194 -8.52 16.82 -10.66
CA THR A 194 -9.37 16.40 -11.79
C THR A 194 -9.39 14.87 -11.91
N LYS A 195 -10.38 14.35 -12.63
CA LYS A 195 -10.46 12.91 -12.95
C LYS A 195 -9.23 12.45 -13.73
N GLU A 196 -8.71 13.30 -14.62
CA GLU A 196 -7.53 13.02 -15.44
C GLU A 196 -6.26 12.93 -14.56
N GLU A 197 -6.08 13.82 -13.58
CA GLU A 197 -4.94 13.78 -12.66
C GLU A 197 -4.94 12.51 -11.82
N ILE A 198 -6.11 12.08 -11.32
CA ILE A 198 -6.23 10.85 -10.54
C ILE A 198 -6.08 9.61 -11.43
N ALA A 199 -6.67 9.62 -12.64
CA ALA A 199 -6.50 8.51 -13.59
C ALA A 199 -5.03 8.32 -14.00
N ASP A 200 -4.30 9.42 -14.24
CA ASP A 200 -2.86 9.38 -14.56
C ASP A 200 -2.02 8.86 -13.37
N LEU A 201 -2.38 9.24 -12.13
CA LEU A 201 -1.75 8.70 -10.93
C LEU A 201 -1.93 7.18 -10.82
N ILE A 202 -3.15 6.69 -11.07
CA ILE A 202 -3.47 5.26 -11.02
C ILE A 202 -2.78 4.51 -12.16
N ALA A 203 -2.76 5.07 -13.36
CA ALA A 203 -2.05 4.52 -14.50
C ALA A 203 -0.53 4.45 -14.23
N PHE A 204 0.05 5.48 -13.63
CA PHE A 204 1.46 5.45 -13.23
C PHE A 204 1.77 4.31 -12.26
N ALA A 205 0.91 4.09 -11.27
CA ALA A 205 1.09 2.97 -10.33
C ALA A 205 0.98 1.61 -11.02
N MET A 206 -0.08 1.39 -11.82
CA MET A 206 -0.38 0.09 -12.40
C MET A 206 0.46 -0.23 -13.63
N ASP A 207 0.60 0.74 -14.53
CA ASP A 207 1.11 0.50 -15.88
C ASP A 207 2.61 0.84 -16.00
N LYS A 208 3.16 1.66 -15.07
CA LYS A 208 4.58 2.05 -15.09
C LYS A 208 5.39 1.42 -13.94
N MET A 209 4.85 1.45 -12.73
CA MET A 209 5.56 0.92 -11.56
C MET A 209 5.13 -0.51 -11.18
N HIS A 210 4.05 -1.01 -11.77
CA HIS A 210 3.47 -2.33 -11.48
C HIS A 210 3.33 -2.56 -9.96
N ILE A 211 2.63 -1.62 -9.32
CA ILE A 211 2.14 -1.68 -7.94
C ILE A 211 0.64 -1.46 -7.96
N ARG A 212 -0.13 -2.22 -7.18
CA ARG A 212 -1.59 -2.13 -7.20
C ARG A 212 -2.07 -0.98 -6.32
N PRO A 213 -2.65 0.11 -6.88
CA PRO A 213 -3.31 1.15 -6.10
C PRO A 213 -4.65 0.65 -5.58
N LEU A 214 -4.96 1.01 -4.34
CA LEU A 214 -6.16 0.64 -3.59
C LEU A 214 -6.79 1.93 -3.02
N PRO A 215 -8.11 2.12 -3.13
CA PRO A 215 -8.75 3.28 -2.53
C PRO A 215 -8.88 3.14 -1.02
N ALA A 216 -8.72 4.26 -0.32
CA ALA A 216 -9.09 4.40 1.08
C ALA A 216 -10.03 5.60 1.23
N GLN A 217 -11.17 5.40 1.88
CA GLN A 217 -12.20 6.40 2.04
C GLN A 217 -12.88 6.29 3.40
N ASN A 218 -13.05 7.40 4.06
CA ASN A 218 -13.78 7.50 5.31
C ASN A 218 -15.29 7.33 5.06
N LEU A 219 -15.84 6.17 5.37
CA LEU A 219 -17.25 5.81 5.11
C LEU A 219 -18.11 5.70 6.38
N THR A 220 -17.58 6.05 7.54
CA THR A 220 -18.30 6.08 8.83
C THR A 220 -18.03 7.38 9.56
N THR A 221 -16.76 7.69 9.76
CA THR A 221 -16.24 8.85 10.50
C THR A 221 -15.47 9.77 9.58
N HIS A 222 -14.94 10.88 10.13
CA HIS A 222 -14.30 11.89 9.27
C HIS A 222 -15.16 12.25 8.05
N ALA A 223 -16.48 12.14 8.19
CA ALA A 223 -17.45 12.06 7.10
C ALA A 223 -17.59 13.34 6.27
N GLY A 224 -17.09 14.45 6.79
CA GLY A 224 -16.95 15.71 6.05
C GLY A 224 -15.51 15.97 5.59
N TRP A 225 -14.72 14.95 5.62
CA TRP A 225 -13.28 14.97 5.42
C TRP A 225 -12.57 15.94 6.34
N SER A 226 -13.06 15.91 7.61
CA SER A 226 -12.35 16.32 8.79
C SER A 226 -12.18 17.82 9.02
N ARG A 227 -13.15 18.41 9.69
CA ARG A 227 -12.97 19.73 10.34
C ARG A 227 -11.74 19.78 11.26
N ILE A 228 -11.31 18.64 11.83
CA ILE A 228 -10.11 18.57 12.68
C ILE A 228 -8.84 18.79 11.86
N VAL A 229 -8.79 18.26 10.64
CA VAL A 229 -7.61 18.36 9.77
C VAL A 229 -7.61 19.65 8.97
N THR A 230 -8.76 20.04 8.39
CA THR A 230 -8.88 21.14 7.43
C THR A 230 -9.73 22.29 7.90
N ARG A 231 -10.46 22.14 9.04
CA ARG A 231 -11.47 23.06 9.55
C ARG A 231 -12.69 23.25 8.62
N GLN A 232 -12.77 22.50 7.54
CA GLN A 232 -13.82 22.53 6.56
C GLN A 232 -14.58 21.20 6.55
N HIS A 233 -15.87 21.25 6.21
CA HIS A 233 -16.67 20.07 5.97
C HIS A 233 -17.10 20.07 4.52
N THR A 234 -16.57 19.17 3.72
CA THR A 234 -16.74 19.15 2.26
C THR A 234 -18.21 19.30 1.83
N VAL A 235 -19.11 18.49 2.41
CA VAL A 235 -20.53 18.52 2.05
C VAL A 235 -21.26 19.66 2.73
N LEU A 236 -21.21 19.76 4.07
CA LEU A 236 -22.06 20.70 4.82
C LEU A 236 -21.70 22.17 4.63
N ASP A 237 -20.46 22.49 4.29
CA ASP A 237 -20.05 23.86 3.98
C ASP A 237 -20.62 24.32 2.63
N GLN A 238 -20.89 23.38 1.70
CA GLN A 238 -21.51 23.63 0.40
C GLN A 238 -23.02 23.39 0.39
N ARG A 239 -23.50 22.41 1.15
CA ARG A 239 -24.89 21.94 1.20
C ARG A 239 -25.34 21.77 2.65
N PRO A 240 -25.59 22.89 3.40
CA PRO A 240 -26.08 22.82 4.78
C PRO A 240 -27.43 22.09 4.93
N ASP A 241 -28.22 22.04 3.85
CA ASP A 241 -29.50 21.32 3.76
C ASP A 241 -29.37 19.80 3.87
N MET A 242 -28.15 19.26 3.76
CA MET A 242 -27.84 17.83 3.90
C MET A 242 -27.42 17.44 5.34
N ALA A 243 -27.67 18.30 6.31
CA ALA A 243 -27.27 18.05 7.70
C ALA A 243 -27.90 16.76 8.29
N ASP A 244 -29.05 16.34 7.77
CA ASP A 244 -29.71 15.09 8.16
C ASP A 244 -28.94 13.81 7.79
N MET A 245 -27.95 13.90 6.87
CA MET A 245 -27.08 12.78 6.51
C MET A 245 -25.95 12.52 7.54
N TYR A 246 -25.81 13.40 8.53
CA TYR A 246 -24.71 13.41 9.49
C TYR A 246 -25.21 13.50 10.92
N ILE A 247 -24.41 13.03 11.86
CA ILE A 247 -24.63 13.35 13.27
C ILE A 247 -24.43 14.88 13.51
N PRO A 248 -24.96 15.43 14.61
CA PRO A 248 -24.66 16.83 14.97
C PRO A 248 -23.17 17.11 14.98
N GLY A 249 -22.75 18.13 14.23
CA GLY A 249 -21.34 18.49 14.04
C GLY A 249 -20.65 17.85 12.84
N GLY A 250 -21.27 16.91 12.14
CA GLY A 250 -20.79 16.37 10.86
C GLY A 250 -19.64 15.40 10.94
N TRP A 251 -19.27 14.90 12.14
CA TRP A 251 -18.11 14.01 12.30
C TRP A 251 -18.33 12.58 11.76
N CYS A 252 -19.53 12.04 12.01
CA CYS A 252 -19.93 10.74 11.50
C CYS A 252 -21.13 10.87 10.58
N PHE A 253 -21.30 9.89 9.70
CA PHE A 253 -22.54 9.71 8.97
C PHE A 253 -23.69 9.29 9.90
N ALA A 254 -24.91 9.75 9.59
CA ALA A 254 -26.17 9.24 10.16
C ALA A 254 -26.54 7.95 9.40
N THR A 255 -26.10 6.81 9.91
CA THR A 255 -26.04 5.55 9.13
C THR A 255 -27.37 4.88 8.87
N GLU A 256 -28.43 5.25 9.62
CA GLU A 256 -29.79 4.78 9.35
C GLU A 256 -30.54 5.65 8.33
N ASN A 257 -30.07 6.83 8.02
CA ASN A 257 -30.68 7.68 7.01
C ASN A 257 -30.50 7.06 5.60
N PRO A 258 -31.58 6.82 4.83
CA PRO A 258 -31.49 6.25 3.48
C PRO A 258 -30.66 7.10 2.51
N LYS A 259 -30.71 8.43 2.60
CA LYS A 259 -29.89 9.33 1.76
C LYS A 259 -28.40 9.11 1.99
N THR A 260 -28.01 8.89 3.24
CA THR A 260 -26.63 8.57 3.61
C THR A 260 -26.17 7.28 2.93
N LYS A 261 -27.00 6.24 2.97
CA LYS A 261 -26.65 4.96 2.35
C LYS A 261 -26.48 5.07 0.83
N GLU A 262 -27.35 5.80 0.16
CA GLU A 262 -27.23 6.05 -1.29
C GLU A 262 -25.99 6.91 -1.62
N PHE A 263 -25.71 7.90 -0.81
CA PHE A 263 -24.49 8.72 -0.96
C PHE A 263 -23.22 7.87 -0.81
N ILE A 264 -23.13 7.02 0.22
CA ILE A 264 -21.99 6.12 0.45
C ILE A 264 -21.83 5.14 -0.73
N LYS A 265 -22.90 4.59 -1.28
CA LYS A 265 -22.84 3.72 -2.46
C LYS A 265 -22.23 4.43 -3.66
N LEU A 266 -22.65 5.67 -3.93
CA LEU A 266 -22.09 6.47 -5.00
C LEU A 266 -20.58 6.68 -4.80
N LEU A 267 -20.12 7.03 -3.59
CA LEU A 267 -18.69 7.18 -3.30
C LEU A 267 -17.93 5.88 -3.59
N ILE A 268 -18.46 4.73 -3.19
CA ILE A 268 -17.86 3.42 -3.44
C ILE A 268 -17.80 3.12 -4.94
N ASP A 269 -18.89 3.36 -5.66
CA ASP A 269 -18.99 3.05 -7.09
C ASP A 269 -17.94 3.81 -7.91
N GLU A 270 -17.81 5.10 -7.68
CA GLU A 270 -16.84 5.93 -8.40
C GLU A 270 -15.38 5.57 -8.05
N LEU A 271 -15.11 5.21 -6.79
CA LEU A 271 -13.79 4.74 -6.39
C LEU A 271 -13.46 3.38 -7.03
N VAL A 272 -14.39 2.43 -7.01
CA VAL A 272 -14.17 1.10 -7.60
C VAL A 272 -13.93 1.21 -9.11
N GLU A 273 -14.68 2.06 -9.80
CA GLU A 273 -14.48 2.33 -11.23
C GLU A 273 -13.10 2.97 -11.51
N MET A 274 -12.78 4.07 -10.83
CA MET A 274 -11.52 4.81 -11.03
C MET A 274 -10.30 3.95 -10.75
N PHE A 275 -10.34 3.09 -9.73
CA PHE A 275 -9.27 2.18 -9.37
C PHE A 275 -9.25 0.87 -10.16
N ARG A 276 -10.04 0.78 -11.25
CA ARG A 276 -10.08 -0.39 -12.16
C ARG A 276 -10.36 -1.69 -11.40
N ASN A 277 -11.46 -1.71 -10.65
CA ASN A 277 -11.91 -2.84 -9.82
C ASN A 277 -10.82 -3.33 -8.84
N PRO A 278 -10.52 -2.57 -7.80
CA PRO A 278 -9.48 -2.91 -6.83
C PRO A 278 -9.91 -4.14 -5.99
N PRO A 279 -8.99 -5.03 -5.61
CA PRO A 279 -9.32 -6.18 -4.78
C PRO A 279 -9.69 -5.80 -3.33
N TYR A 280 -9.30 -4.62 -2.88
CA TYR A 280 -9.57 -4.10 -1.53
C TYR A 280 -10.01 -2.64 -1.58
N LEU A 281 -10.89 -2.26 -0.63
CA LEU A 281 -11.18 -0.87 -0.29
C LEU A 281 -11.08 -0.69 1.22
N HIS A 282 -10.28 0.28 1.66
CA HIS A 282 -10.16 0.62 3.07
C HIS A 282 -11.24 1.62 3.45
N CYS A 283 -12.23 1.18 4.23
CA CYS A 283 -13.38 2.00 4.64
C CYS A 283 -13.10 2.92 5.84
N CYS A 284 -11.87 2.88 6.37
CA CYS A 284 -11.43 3.56 7.60
C CYS A 284 -12.24 3.12 8.83
N CYS A 285 -13.34 3.75 9.18
CA CYS A 285 -14.27 3.36 10.26
C CYS A 285 -13.71 3.52 11.68
N ASP A 286 -12.71 4.40 11.87
CA ASP A 286 -12.06 4.68 13.16
C ASP A 286 -12.70 5.88 13.87
N LYS A 287 -12.43 6.04 15.17
CA LYS A 287 -12.72 7.26 15.97
C LYS A 287 -14.16 7.77 15.86
N ALA A 288 -15.15 6.90 15.97
CA ALA A 288 -16.57 7.21 15.77
C ALA A 288 -17.20 8.04 16.92
N PHE A 289 -16.63 9.21 17.21
CA PHE A 289 -17.13 10.14 18.23
C PHE A 289 -18.57 10.58 17.92
N GLY A 290 -19.47 10.41 18.88
CA GLY A 290 -20.87 10.79 18.74
C GLY A 290 -21.69 9.89 17.82
N PHE A 291 -21.12 8.78 17.31
CA PHE A 291 -21.85 7.79 16.53
C PHE A 291 -23.14 7.33 17.23
N GLY A 292 -24.22 7.16 16.49
CA GLY A 292 -25.52 6.77 17.04
C GLY A 292 -26.22 7.90 17.85
N SER A 293 -25.93 9.17 17.56
CA SER A 293 -26.53 10.30 18.29
C SER A 293 -27.77 10.91 17.61
N THR A 294 -28.12 10.52 16.39
CA THR A 294 -29.37 10.97 15.75
C THR A 294 -30.60 10.27 16.36
N GLU A 295 -31.79 10.79 16.11
CA GLU A 295 -33.02 10.20 16.62
C GLU A 295 -33.27 8.80 16.03
N GLU A 296 -33.01 8.64 14.74
CA GLU A 296 -33.13 7.37 14.01
C GLU A 296 -32.12 6.35 14.51
N ASP A 297 -30.88 6.79 14.72
CA ASP A 297 -29.80 5.92 15.18
C ASP A 297 -30.03 5.41 16.62
N ARG A 298 -30.73 6.19 17.47
CA ARG A 298 -31.03 5.82 18.88
C ARG A 298 -32.03 4.68 19.04
N THR A 299 -32.60 4.19 17.95
CA THR A 299 -33.51 3.03 17.97
C THR A 299 -32.80 1.73 18.32
N MET A 300 -31.48 1.70 18.31
CA MET A 300 -30.66 0.56 18.71
C MET A 300 -29.39 1.00 19.47
N SER A 301 -28.69 0.04 20.10
CA SER A 301 -27.43 0.32 20.76
C SER A 301 -26.34 0.62 19.72
N ALA A 302 -25.35 1.45 20.11
CA ALA A 302 -24.28 1.90 19.21
C ALA A 302 -23.43 0.75 18.64
N ASP A 303 -23.23 -0.32 19.40
CA ASP A 303 -22.51 -1.51 18.99
C ASP A 303 -23.26 -2.28 17.87
N ILE A 304 -24.56 -2.46 18.01
CA ILE A 304 -25.41 -3.09 16.98
C ILE A 304 -25.53 -2.19 15.75
N LEU A 305 -25.69 -0.89 15.95
CA LEU A 305 -25.75 0.10 14.86
C LEU A 305 -24.44 0.08 14.05
N PHE A 306 -23.29 0.09 14.73
CA PHE A 306 -21.99 0.03 14.07
C PHE A 306 -21.81 -1.27 13.29
N ALA A 307 -22.13 -2.43 13.89
CA ALA A 307 -22.06 -3.72 13.22
C ALA A 307 -22.98 -3.79 12.00
N LYS A 308 -24.19 -3.22 12.08
CA LYS A 308 -25.13 -3.11 10.96
C LYS A 308 -24.56 -2.26 9.82
N HIS A 309 -23.93 -1.14 10.14
CA HIS A 309 -23.30 -0.30 9.14
C HIS A 309 -22.10 -0.99 8.46
N ILE A 310 -21.22 -1.64 9.24
CA ILE A 310 -20.11 -2.42 8.68
C ILE A 310 -20.65 -3.56 7.79
N SER A 311 -21.71 -4.24 8.20
CA SER A 311 -22.33 -5.29 7.39
C SER A 311 -22.92 -4.75 6.08
N PHE A 312 -23.50 -3.54 6.09
CA PHE A 312 -23.96 -2.84 4.90
C PHE A 312 -22.79 -2.56 3.93
N LEU A 313 -21.69 -1.94 4.42
CA LEU A 313 -20.52 -1.64 3.62
C LEU A 313 -19.90 -2.91 3.03
N ASN A 314 -19.72 -3.93 3.87
CA ASN A 314 -19.14 -5.21 3.46
C ASN A 314 -19.99 -5.94 2.41
N THR A 315 -21.32 -5.94 2.57
CA THR A 315 -22.23 -6.56 1.61
C THR A 315 -22.15 -5.85 0.26
N TYR A 316 -22.22 -4.53 0.25
CA TYR A 316 -22.17 -3.73 -0.98
C TYR A 316 -20.82 -3.86 -1.71
N LEU A 317 -19.70 -3.91 -1.00
CA LEU A 317 -18.39 -4.16 -1.58
C LEU A 317 -18.24 -5.57 -2.15
N ARG A 318 -18.80 -6.57 -1.48
CA ARG A 318 -18.79 -7.96 -1.98
C ARG A 318 -19.58 -8.13 -3.28
N GLU A 319 -20.68 -7.39 -3.49
CA GLU A 319 -21.40 -7.36 -4.76
C GLU A 319 -20.54 -6.89 -5.94
N LYS A 320 -19.41 -6.23 -5.64
CA LYS A 320 -18.41 -5.72 -6.61
C LYS A 320 -17.09 -6.51 -6.60
N ASP A 321 -17.05 -7.67 -5.94
CA ASP A 321 -15.84 -8.47 -5.74
C ASP A 321 -14.70 -7.72 -5.03
N VAL A 322 -15.03 -6.75 -4.18
CA VAL A 322 -14.09 -5.96 -3.39
C VAL A 322 -14.12 -6.40 -1.93
N ARG A 323 -12.97 -6.69 -1.36
CA ARG A 323 -12.85 -7.00 0.07
C ARG A 323 -12.72 -5.72 0.90
N MET A 324 -13.54 -5.62 1.94
CA MET A 324 -13.50 -4.52 2.90
C MET A 324 -12.27 -4.63 3.82
N VAL A 325 -11.59 -3.50 4.01
CA VAL A 325 -10.57 -3.29 5.05
C VAL A 325 -11.04 -2.19 5.99
N MET A 326 -10.82 -2.31 7.29
CA MET A 326 -11.16 -1.26 8.27
C MET A 326 -10.15 -1.20 9.42
N TRP A 327 -10.04 -0.04 10.06
CA TRP A 327 -9.30 0.09 11.32
C TRP A 327 -9.98 -0.66 12.44
N GLY A 328 -9.20 -1.32 13.30
CA GLY A 328 -9.72 -2.19 14.37
C GLY A 328 -10.07 -1.48 15.67
N ASP A 329 -9.73 -0.18 15.83
CA ASP A 329 -9.80 0.53 17.11
C ASP A 329 -11.21 0.63 17.71
N MET A 330 -12.26 0.63 16.89
CA MET A 330 -13.65 0.63 17.35
C MET A 330 -14.11 -0.71 17.95
N LEU A 331 -13.38 -1.78 17.72
CA LEU A 331 -13.73 -3.15 18.12
C LEU A 331 -12.93 -3.66 19.32
N TYR A 332 -12.11 -2.81 19.93
CA TYR A 332 -11.18 -3.19 20.98
C TYR A 332 -11.20 -2.22 22.15
N SER A 333 -11.58 -2.69 23.34
CA SER A 333 -11.89 -1.87 24.52
C SER A 333 -10.68 -1.17 25.17
N SER A 334 -9.46 -1.57 24.85
CA SER A 334 -8.26 -0.98 25.45
C SER A 334 -7.81 0.35 24.84
N MET A 335 -8.42 0.76 23.70
CA MET A 335 -8.19 2.04 23.06
C MET A 335 -9.18 3.08 23.55
N ASP A 336 -8.90 3.74 24.68
CA ASP A 336 -9.66 4.88 25.22
C ASP A 336 -11.20 4.69 25.25
N ALA A 337 -11.66 3.62 25.90
CA ALA A 337 -13.07 3.26 26.07
C ALA A 337 -13.97 4.41 26.59
N LEU A 338 -13.38 5.50 27.06
CA LEU A 338 -14.10 6.71 27.48
C LEU A 338 -14.78 7.47 26.35
N TYR A 339 -14.35 7.25 25.10
CA TYR A 339 -14.86 7.97 23.92
C TYR A 339 -15.65 7.10 22.95
N TRP A 340 -15.57 5.75 23.09
CA TRP A 340 -16.19 4.83 22.17
C TRP A 340 -17.46 4.22 22.78
N LYS A 341 -18.52 4.15 21.99
CA LYS A 341 -19.75 3.43 22.37
C LYS A 341 -19.75 1.96 21.95
N CYS A 342 -18.76 1.56 21.18
CA CYS A 342 -18.54 0.16 20.77
C CYS A 342 -17.55 -0.51 21.71
N ASP A 343 -17.63 -1.83 21.81
CA ASP A 343 -16.77 -2.65 22.67
C ASP A 343 -16.33 -3.96 21.97
N GLU A 344 -15.64 -4.82 22.69
CA GLU A 344 -15.18 -6.11 22.19
C GLU A 344 -16.30 -7.01 21.68
N LYS A 345 -17.54 -6.89 22.21
CA LYS A 345 -18.69 -7.68 21.79
C LYS A 345 -19.18 -7.28 20.41
N THR A 346 -18.97 -6.01 20.02
CA THR A 346 -19.31 -5.54 18.66
C THR A 346 -18.64 -6.40 17.60
N SER A 347 -17.43 -6.89 17.86
CA SER A 347 -16.70 -7.77 16.93
C SER A 347 -17.39 -9.10 16.65
N ASP A 348 -18.28 -9.57 17.51
CA ASP A 348 -19.04 -10.81 17.32
C ASP A 348 -20.11 -10.66 16.19
N PHE A 349 -20.54 -9.43 15.94
CA PHE A 349 -21.54 -9.11 14.91
C PHE A 349 -20.92 -8.64 13.58
N ILE A 350 -19.61 -8.44 13.52
CA ILE A 350 -18.90 -8.05 12.30
C ILE A 350 -18.66 -9.27 11.38
N PRO A 351 -18.91 -9.15 10.06
CA PRO A 351 -18.61 -10.21 9.11
C PRO A 351 -17.13 -10.60 9.10
N LYS A 352 -16.80 -11.89 9.19
CA LYS A 352 -15.43 -12.38 9.40
C LYS A 352 -14.53 -12.28 8.15
N ASN A 353 -15.08 -11.99 6.99
CA ASN A 353 -14.32 -11.69 5.78
C ASN A 353 -13.77 -10.25 5.72
N VAL A 354 -14.16 -9.37 6.64
CA VAL A 354 -13.57 -8.04 6.78
C VAL A 354 -12.12 -8.18 7.24
N LEU A 355 -11.20 -7.53 6.55
CA LEU A 355 -9.79 -7.48 6.92
C LEU A 355 -9.57 -6.38 7.95
N ILE A 356 -9.12 -6.75 9.15
CA ILE A 356 -8.91 -5.79 10.25
C ILE A 356 -7.50 -5.23 10.19
N ASN A 357 -7.42 -3.91 10.11
CA ASN A 357 -6.15 -3.19 10.12
C ASN A 357 -5.84 -2.68 11.54
N ILE A 358 -4.78 -3.20 12.13
CA ILE A 358 -4.36 -2.87 13.50
C ILE A 358 -3.29 -1.80 13.45
N TRP A 359 -3.61 -0.60 13.96
CA TRP A 359 -2.64 0.48 14.05
C TRP A 359 -2.25 0.76 15.50
N THR A 360 -0.98 1.05 15.73
CA THR A 360 -0.51 1.67 16.98
C THR A 360 0.83 2.34 16.72
N HIS A 361 0.94 3.60 17.14
CA HIS A 361 2.12 4.39 16.81
C HIS A 361 3.25 4.23 17.84
N ASN A 362 2.94 3.98 19.12
CA ASN A 362 3.90 4.19 20.21
C ASN A 362 4.10 3.03 21.18
N ASP A 363 3.29 1.96 21.16
CA ASP A 363 3.39 0.85 22.12
C ASP A 363 3.49 -0.52 21.43
N PRO A 364 4.71 -1.09 21.30
CA PRO A 364 4.87 -2.41 20.71
C PRO A 364 4.27 -3.56 21.54
N GLY A 365 4.13 -3.41 22.86
CA GLY A 365 3.59 -4.48 23.73
C GLY A 365 2.09 -4.71 23.56
N ARG A 366 1.33 -3.65 23.31
CA ARG A 366 -0.14 -3.68 23.14
C ARG A 366 -0.57 -4.43 21.87
N LYS A 367 0.22 -4.40 20.82
CA LYS A 367 -0.08 -5.01 19.51
C LYS A 367 -0.31 -6.51 19.57
N TRP A 368 0.41 -7.20 20.43
CA TRP A 368 0.27 -8.64 20.62
C TRP A 368 -1.13 -9.01 21.14
N GLN A 369 -1.67 -8.21 22.05
CA GLN A 369 -3.01 -8.42 22.60
C GLN A 369 -4.09 -8.15 21.56
N ASP A 370 -3.94 -7.06 20.78
CA ASP A 370 -4.88 -6.70 19.71
C ASP A 370 -4.92 -7.76 18.61
N ALA A 371 -3.75 -8.23 18.17
CA ALA A 371 -3.64 -9.29 17.17
C ALA A 371 -4.31 -10.58 17.63
N ALA A 372 -3.95 -11.07 18.83
CA ALA A 372 -4.51 -12.28 19.39
C ALA A 372 -6.03 -12.17 19.58
N PHE A 373 -6.54 -10.99 19.96
CA PHE A 373 -7.97 -10.77 20.10
C PHE A 373 -8.71 -10.99 18.77
N PHE A 374 -8.26 -10.33 17.69
CA PHE A 374 -8.92 -10.45 16.39
C PHE A 374 -8.79 -11.86 15.79
N GLU A 375 -7.63 -12.47 15.88
CA GLU A 375 -7.40 -13.82 15.38
C GLU A 375 -8.27 -14.85 16.12
N ASN A 376 -8.39 -14.75 17.46
CA ASN A 376 -9.28 -15.60 18.26
C ASN A 376 -10.76 -15.41 17.93
N LYS A 377 -11.13 -14.23 17.39
CA LYS A 377 -12.47 -13.94 16.87
C LYS A 377 -12.66 -14.38 15.41
N GLY A 378 -11.64 -14.96 14.78
CA GLY A 378 -11.67 -15.49 13.40
C GLY A 378 -11.51 -14.44 12.31
N PHE A 379 -10.90 -13.29 12.60
CA PHE A 379 -10.54 -12.29 11.60
C PHE A 379 -9.12 -12.51 11.07
N GLU A 380 -8.92 -12.22 9.80
CA GLU A 380 -7.60 -11.93 9.28
C GLU A 380 -7.19 -10.50 9.60
N THR A 381 -5.89 -10.29 9.80
CA THR A 381 -5.34 -9.01 10.25
C THR A 381 -4.20 -8.53 9.36
N VAL A 382 -4.07 -7.21 9.23
CA VAL A 382 -2.87 -6.50 8.75
C VAL A 382 -2.42 -5.51 9.81
N TYR A 383 -1.13 -5.17 9.81
CA TYR A 383 -0.58 -4.26 10.81
C TYR A 383 -0.10 -2.96 10.17
N SER A 384 -0.40 -1.84 10.83
CA SER A 384 -0.06 -0.51 10.35
C SER A 384 0.90 0.23 11.26
N PRO A 385 2.22 0.06 11.07
CA PRO A 385 3.20 0.93 11.71
C PRO A 385 3.17 2.35 11.12
N PHE A 386 3.76 3.30 11.85
CA PHE A 386 3.96 4.68 11.42
C PHE A 386 5.45 5.05 11.45
N MET A 387 5.81 6.27 11.80
CA MET A 387 7.17 6.82 11.80
C MET A 387 7.95 6.42 13.07
N GLY A 388 8.20 5.13 13.26
CA GLY A 388 8.94 4.62 14.42
C GLY A 388 9.66 3.31 14.11
N GLU A 389 11.00 3.32 14.09
CA GLU A 389 11.80 2.13 13.76
C GLU A 389 11.38 0.91 14.59
N LYS A 390 11.29 1.05 15.94
CA LYS A 390 10.90 -0.05 16.83
C LYS A 390 9.48 -0.55 16.57
N SER A 391 8.56 0.36 16.21
CA SER A 391 7.19 -0.01 15.86
C SER A 391 7.17 -0.83 14.56
N ILE A 392 7.92 -0.42 13.56
CA ILE A 392 8.05 -1.13 12.29
C ILE A 392 8.64 -2.52 12.52
N GLU A 393 9.81 -2.60 13.18
CA GLU A 393 10.49 -3.86 13.48
C GLU A 393 9.56 -4.84 14.21
N SER A 394 8.88 -4.39 15.26
CA SER A 394 8.00 -5.25 16.06
C SER A 394 6.76 -5.70 15.29
N MET A 395 6.16 -4.85 14.46
CA MET A 395 4.98 -5.23 13.67
C MET A 395 5.33 -6.18 12.52
N VAL A 396 6.47 -5.99 11.86
CA VAL A 396 6.94 -6.90 10.81
C VAL A 396 7.26 -8.27 11.42
N ALA A 397 7.98 -8.29 12.56
CA ALA A 397 8.27 -9.55 13.27
C ALA A 397 6.99 -10.27 13.71
N LEU A 398 6.02 -9.53 14.25
CA LEU A 398 4.71 -10.07 14.65
C LEU A 398 3.95 -10.66 13.46
N CYS A 399 3.91 -9.94 12.34
CA CYS A 399 3.27 -10.41 11.11
C CYS A 399 3.86 -11.73 10.63
N HIS A 400 5.18 -11.82 10.62
CA HIS A 400 5.89 -13.03 10.22
C HIS A 400 5.62 -14.20 11.18
N GLU A 401 5.73 -13.96 12.50
CA GLU A 401 5.54 -14.99 13.52
C GLU A 401 4.12 -15.58 13.50
N ARG A 402 3.12 -14.74 13.29
CA ARG A 402 1.71 -15.14 13.30
C ARG A 402 1.18 -15.60 11.94
N GLY A 403 1.91 -15.39 10.86
CA GLY A 403 1.42 -15.64 9.51
C GLY A 403 0.22 -14.76 9.17
N SER A 404 0.18 -13.52 9.66
CA SER A 404 -0.88 -12.57 9.40
C SER A 404 -0.87 -12.12 7.93
N HIS A 405 -1.98 -11.57 7.44
CA HIS A 405 -2.17 -11.23 6.02
C HIS A 405 -1.08 -10.31 5.47
N GLY A 406 -0.62 -9.32 6.22
CA GLY A 406 0.46 -8.43 5.79
C GLY A 406 0.65 -7.17 6.61
N ILE A 407 1.36 -6.21 5.98
CA ILE A 407 1.72 -4.91 6.54
C ILE A 407 1.19 -3.79 5.66
N VAL A 408 0.67 -2.73 6.29
CA VAL A 408 0.30 -1.46 5.66
C VAL A 408 1.10 -0.33 6.31
N GLN A 409 2.24 0.04 5.76
CA GLN A 409 3.06 1.14 6.27
C GLN A 409 2.35 2.48 6.07
N THR A 410 1.93 3.15 7.14
CA THR A 410 1.22 4.43 7.04
C THR A 410 2.18 5.61 6.92
N THR A 411 1.80 6.59 6.11
CA THR A 411 2.49 7.89 6.00
C THR A 411 1.60 9.05 6.45
N TRP A 412 0.28 8.85 6.45
CA TRP A 412 -0.73 9.88 6.69
C TRP A 412 -0.49 11.12 5.81
N HIS A 413 -0.50 12.31 6.39
CA HIS A 413 -0.26 13.59 5.73
C HIS A 413 1.23 13.99 5.70
N ARG A 414 2.15 13.03 5.83
CA ARG A 414 3.60 13.27 5.93
C ARG A 414 4.41 12.40 4.98
N PRO A 415 4.12 12.42 3.67
CA PRO A 415 4.76 11.50 2.73
C PRO A 415 6.29 11.68 2.67
N GLN A 416 6.79 12.92 2.71
CA GLN A 416 8.25 13.18 2.66
C GLN A 416 8.96 12.71 3.94
N SER A 417 8.44 13.10 5.11
CA SER A 417 9.00 12.73 6.41
C SER A 417 8.90 11.23 6.67
N ALA A 418 7.87 10.57 6.13
CA ALA A 418 7.66 9.13 6.29
C ALA A 418 8.49 8.28 5.31
N THR A 419 9.04 8.84 4.24
CA THR A 419 9.78 8.10 3.21
C THR A 419 10.89 7.19 3.76
N PRO A 420 11.76 7.61 4.71
CA PRO A 420 12.78 6.71 5.29
C PRO A 420 12.16 5.49 5.97
N PHE A 421 11.01 5.66 6.59
CA PHE A 421 10.29 4.58 7.28
C PHE A 421 9.59 3.64 6.29
N VAL A 422 9.12 4.15 5.15
CA VAL A 422 8.63 3.34 4.03
C VAL A 422 9.74 2.45 3.49
N ILE A 423 10.93 3.00 3.26
CA ILE A 423 12.09 2.25 2.77
C ILE A 423 12.51 1.19 3.79
N LEU A 424 12.65 1.54 5.07
CA LEU A 424 12.97 0.60 6.15
C LEU A 424 11.96 -0.54 6.23
N SER A 425 10.68 -0.20 6.27
CA SER A 425 9.59 -1.17 6.40
C SER A 425 9.54 -2.11 5.20
N GLY A 426 9.74 -1.60 3.97
CA GLY A 426 9.80 -2.42 2.76
C GLY A 426 10.92 -3.46 2.81
N ALA A 427 12.13 -3.07 3.18
CA ALA A 427 13.25 -3.98 3.33
C ALA A 427 12.98 -5.06 4.39
N LEU A 428 12.46 -4.68 5.55
CA LEU A 428 12.12 -5.62 6.62
C LEU A 428 11.01 -6.61 6.21
N GLN A 429 9.97 -6.14 5.51
CA GLN A 429 8.90 -7.00 4.99
C GLN A 429 9.41 -8.00 3.94
N TRP A 430 10.43 -7.60 3.18
CA TRP A 430 11.00 -8.43 2.13
C TRP A 430 11.94 -9.50 2.69
N CYS A 431 12.98 -9.11 3.40
CA CYS A 431 14.05 -10.03 3.81
C CYS A 431 14.21 -10.20 5.33
N GLY A 432 13.55 -9.39 6.16
CA GLY A 432 13.71 -9.41 7.62
C GLY A 432 14.97 -8.70 8.13
N GLU A 433 15.87 -8.31 7.24
CA GLU A 433 17.14 -7.66 7.60
C GLU A 433 17.01 -6.14 7.60
N LYS A 434 17.55 -5.50 8.64
CA LYS A 434 17.53 -4.05 8.78
C LYS A 434 18.66 -3.41 7.98
N PRO A 435 18.35 -2.56 6.96
CA PRO A 435 19.36 -1.83 6.23
C PRO A 435 20.01 -0.73 7.11
N SER A 436 21.20 -0.28 6.73
CA SER A 436 21.86 0.85 7.40
C SER A 436 21.08 2.16 7.17
N LYS A 437 21.22 3.10 8.11
CA LYS A 437 20.61 4.44 7.96
C LYS A 437 21.14 5.18 6.72
N GLU A 438 22.41 5.01 6.41
CA GLU A 438 23.04 5.60 5.23
C GLU A 438 22.40 5.09 3.93
N LEU A 439 22.15 3.79 3.81
CA LEU A 439 21.42 3.22 2.67
C LEU A 439 20.01 3.79 2.54
N ILE A 440 19.28 3.87 3.65
CA ILE A 440 17.93 4.43 3.66
C ILE A 440 17.91 5.88 3.15
N GLU A 441 18.79 6.73 3.67
CA GLU A 441 18.86 8.14 3.24
C GLU A 441 19.34 8.29 1.79
N THR A 442 20.28 7.46 1.34
CA THR A 442 20.72 7.42 -0.06
C THR A 442 19.57 7.12 -1.01
N HIS A 443 18.75 6.09 -0.70
CA HIS A 443 17.60 5.72 -1.53
C HIS A 443 16.47 6.74 -1.46
N LYS A 444 16.21 7.32 -0.29
CA LYS A 444 15.26 8.43 -0.15
C LYS A 444 15.63 9.58 -1.08
N GLU A 445 16.91 9.98 -1.10
CA GLU A 445 17.37 11.04 -1.97
C GLU A 445 17.20 10.71 -3.46
N LYS A 446 17.41 9.46 -3.87
CA LYS A 446 17.29 9.01 -5.27
C LYS A 446 15.85 8.80 -5.71
N TRP A 447 15.01 8.22 -4.86
CA TRP A 447 13.67 7.74 -5.25
C TRP A 447 12.57 8.77 -5.05
N TYR A 448 12.72 9.62 -4.04
CA TYR A 448 11.72 10.64 -3.70
C TYR A 448 12.01 12.04 -4.31
N ARG A 449 13.00 12.15 -5.18
CA ARG A 449 13.31 13.39 -5.90
C ARG A 449 12.36 13.68 -7.06
#